data_0b66dce769bd80e8bd2491406b5f05ad
#
_entry.id   0b66dce769bd80e8bd2491406b5f05ad
#
_cell.length_a   1.000
_cell.length_b   1.000
_cell.length_c   1.000
_cell.angle_alpha   90.00
_cell.angle_beta   90.00
_cell.angle_gamma   90.00
#
_symmetry.space_group_name_H-M   'P 1'
#
loop_
_entity.id
_entity.type
_entity.pdbx_description
1 polymer ?
#
loop_
_entity_poly.entity_id
_entity_poly.type
_entity_poly.pdbx_seq_one_letter_code
_entity_poly.pdbx_strand_id
1 'polypeptide(L)'
;MIKKLKIDLNIIIPIICFFIISLISIKSALTYTSPDLGNLVFKQCIWYFLGTILIIFILHFKNNYLYENTIFLYSLGCILLLLLLFFGTPINNSKCWFTIPGIGSFQPSEFMKIFLMLTLAVMIKEYKLQYKTPSLKEEFIFILKTLLIVVIPAILTFLEPDTGAVIMYLIIYFSMMILSGIRLRWFIALALITVAIATSILLLYYLSSENFIKIFGTKMFYRFDRILEWKKGSGLQLENALASIGSGGLLGHGFNKTP
;
A
#
# COMPACT_ATOMS: atom_id res chain seq x y z
N MET A 1 -4.88 35.09 -13.17
CA MET A 1 -3.53 35.32 -12.54
C MET A 1 -2.91 33.98 -12.27
N ILE A 2 -1.93 33.56 -13.05
CA ILE A 2 -1.21 32.28 -12.89
C ILE A 2 -0.31 32.46 -11.66
N LYS A 3 -0.71 31.84 -10.54
CA LYS A 3 0.10 31.83 -9.32
C LYS A 3 1.40 31.10 -9.67
N LYS A 4 2.56 31.80 -9.60
CA LYS A 4 3.87 31.17 -9.79
C LYS A 4 3.94 29.91 -8.92
N LEU A 5 4.02 28.75 -9.52
CA LEU A 5 4.29 27.47 -8.85
C LEU A 5 5.61 27.67 -8.10
N LYS A 6 5.56 27.66 -6.79
CA LYS A 6 6.78 27.61 -5.97
C LYS A 6 7.32 26.21 -6.05
N ILE A 7 8.28 26.01 -6.90
CA ILE A 7 8.99 24.73 -7.06
C ILE A 7 9.96 24.59 -5.88
N ASP A 8 9.76 23.55 -5.09
CA ASP A 8 10.69 23.20 -4.00
C ASP A 8 11.76 22.24 -4.53
N LEU A 9 12.98 22.76 -4.67
CA LEU A 9 14.12 21.99 -5.16
C LEU A 9 14.48 20.81 -4.24
N ASN A 10 14.20 20.92 -2.93
CA ASN A 10 14.45 19.83 -2.00
C ASN A 10 13.56 18.58 -2.28
N ILE A 11 12.45 18.75 -3.00
CA ILE A 11 11.59 17.65 -3.44
C ILE A 11 11.98 17.20 -4.84
N ILE A 12 12.25 18.12 -5.76
CA ILE A 12 12.51 17.79 -7.17
C ILE A 12 13.85 17.08 -7.36
N ILE A 13 14.91 17.55 -6.69
CA ILE A 13 16.25 16.94 -6.82
C ILE A 13 16.20 15.43 -6.43
N PRO A 14 15.65 15.02 -5.27
CA PRO A 14 15.52 13.60 -4.95
C PRO A 14 14.71 12.80 -5.98
N ILE A 15 13.61 13.36 -6.52
CA ILE A 15 12.80 12.68 -7.54
C ILE A 15 13.63 12.42 -8.80
N ILE A 16 14.41 13.39 -9.27
CA ILE A 16 15.31 13.23 -10.43
C ILE A 16 16.38 12.19 -10.11
N CYS A 17 17.00 12.25 -8.94
CA CYS A 17 18.00 11.27 -8.51
C CYS A 17 17.40 9.85 -8.50
N PHE A 18 16.21 9.65 -7.93
CA PHE A 18 15.54 8.37 -7.92
C PHE A 18 15.17 7.90 -9.33
N PHE A 19 14.77 8.80 -10.23
CA PHE A 19 14.53 8.47 -11.63
C PHE A 19 15.80 7.90 -12.27
N ILE A 20 16.93 8.58 -12.16
CA ILE A 20 18.21 8.14 -12.74
C ILE A 20 18.64 6.81 -12.13
N ILE A 21 18.59 6.68 -10.80
CA ILE A 21 18.98 5.45 -10.09
C ILE A 21 18.06 4.29 -10.54
N SER A 22 16.76 4.52 -10.67
CA SER A 22 15.82 3.47 -11.10
C SER A 22 16.12 2.96 -12.50
N LEU A 23 16.43 3.86 -13.46
CA LEU A 23 16.78 3.46 -14.82
C LEU A 23 18.08 2.64 -14.87
N ILE A 24 19.09 3.07 -14.12
CA ILE A 24 20.38 2.36 -14.04
C ILE A 24 20.17 0.97 -13.41
N SER A 25 19.42 0.88 -12.32
CA SER A 25 19.17 -0.38 -11.61
C SER A 25 18.36 -1.36 -12.45
N ILE A 26 17.29 -0.89 -13.11
CA ILE A 26 16.49 -1.73 -14.00
C ILE A 26 17.34 -2.23 -15.19
N LYS A 27 18.12 -1.34 -15.81
CA LYS A 27 19.00 -1.73 -16.91
C LYS A 27 20.04 -2.77 -16.48
N SER A 28 20.65 -2.60 -15.31
CA SER A 28 21.61 -3.56 -14.76
C SER A 28 20.95 -4.92 -14.48
N ALA A 29 19.77 -4.94 -13.89
CA ALA A 29 19.04 -6.18 -13.60
C ALA A 29 18.62 -6.94 -14.88
N LEU A 30 18.30 -6.22 -15.96
CA LEU A 30 17.88 -6.80 -17.23
C LEU A 30 19.01 -7.52 -17.98
N THR A 31 20.28 -7.25 -17.67
CA THR A 31 21.42 -7.87 -18.34
C THR A 31 21.45 -9.40 -18.17
N TYR A 32 20.86 -9.92 -17.08
CA TYR A 32 20.85 -11.33 -16.72
C TYR A 32 19.48 -12.01 -16.84
N THR A 33 18.46 -11.28 -17.32
CA THR A 33 17.09 -11.78 -17.45
C THR A 33 16.71 -11.95 -18.92
N SER A 34 15.61 -12.66 -19.18
CA SER A 34 15.12 -12.97 -20.51
C SER A 34 14.91 -11.73 -21.39
N PRO A 35 15.14 -11.82 -22.73
CA PRO A 35 14.98 -10.72 -23.71
C PRO A 35 13.60 -10.05 -23.68
N ASP A 36 12.56 -10.78 -23.27
CA ASP A 36 11.17 -10.28 -23.20
C ASP A 36 10.96 -9.13 -22.19
N LEU A 37 11.91 -8.91 -21.27
CA LEU A 37 11.87 -7.83 -20.28
C LEU A 37 12.53 -6.51 -20.78
N GLY A 38 13.10 -6.50 -22.01
CA GLY A 38 13.86 -5.36 -22.54
C GLY A 38 13.15 -4.01 -22.57
N ASN A 39 11.80 -4.00 -22.50
CA ASN A 39 11.01 -2.76 -22.52
C ASN A 39 10.75 -2.14 -21.12
N LEU A 40 11.29 -2.74 -20.04
CA LEU A 40 11.02 -2.22 -18.68
C LEU A 40 11.59 -0.83 -18.43
N VAL A 41 12.76 -0.52 -18.99
CA VAL A 41 13.35 0.83 -18.89
C VAL A 41 12.44 1.87 -19.55
N PHE A 42 11.91 1.56 -20.74
CA PHE A 42 10.98 2.44 -21.44
C PHE A 42 9.66 2.61 -20.67
N LYS A 43 9.10 1.51 -20.13
CA LYS A 43 7.92 1.56 -19.27
C LYS A 43 8.15 2.42 -18.03
N GLN A 44 9.32 2.37 -17.42
CA GLN A 44 9.69 3.22 -16.28
C GLN A 44 9.67 4.71 -16.67
N CYS A 45 10.18 5.08 -17.85
CA CYS A 45 10.11 6.45 -18.36
C CYS A 45 8.65 6.90 -18.54
N ILE A 46 7.78 6.04 -19.10
CA ILE A 46 6.35 6.34 -19.25
C ILE A 46 5.69 6.61 -17.89
N TRP A 47 5.95 5.79 -16.88
CA TRP A 47 5.36 5.98 -15.55
C TRP A 47 5.82 7.27 -14.89
N TYR A 48 7.10 7.65 -14.99
CA TYR A 48 7.59 8.95 -14.50
C TYR A 48 6.96 10.12 -15.24
N PHE A 49 6.78 9.99 -16.57
CA PHE A 49 6.09 11.01 -17.37
C PHE A 49 4.63 11.18 -16.96
N LEU A 50 3.89 10.08 -16.83
CA LEU A 50 2.49 10.10 -16.37
C LEU A 50 2.38 10.67 -14.94
N GLY A 51 3.29 10.27 -14.05
CA GLY A 51 3.36 10.82 -12.69
C GLY A 51 3.61 12.33 -12.68
N THR A 52 4.48 12.82 -13.55
CA THR A 52 4.76 14.26 -13.68
C THR A 52 3.51 15.02 -14.16
N ILE A 53 2.79 14.48 -15.15
CA ILE A 53 1.51 15.07 -15.61
C ILE A 53 0.50 15.11 -14.47
N LEU A 54 0.39 14.04 -13.69
CA LEU A 54 -0.53 13.97 -12.54
C LEU A 54 -0.17 15.02 -11.47
N ILE A 55 1.12 15.20 -11.17
CA ILE A 55 1.59 16.24 -10.24
C ILE A 55 1.20 17.63 -10.73
N ILE A 56 1.46 17.94 -12.01
CA ILE A 56 1.10 19.23 -12.61
C ILE A 56 -0.42 19.46 -12.52
N PHE A 57 -1.20 18.43 -12.82
CA PHE A 57 -2.67 18.47 -12.74
C PHE A 57 -3.12 18.78 -11.30
N ILE A 58 -2.62 18.06 -10.31
CA ILE A 58 -2.97 18.27 -8.88
C ILE A 58 -2.58 19.70 -8.44
N LEU A 59 -1.40 20.18 -8.80
CA LEU A 59 -0.94 21.52 -8.45
C LEU A 59 -1.78 22.62 -9.12
N HIS A 60 -2.30 22.37 -10.32
CA HIS A 60 -3.17 23.31 -11.04
C HIS A 60 -4.53 23.45 -10.38
N PHE A 61 -5.17 22.36 -9.98
CA PHE A 61 -6.51 22.35 -9.41
C PHE A 61 -6.57 22.73 -7.92
N LYS A 62 -5.43 22.92 -7.26
CA LYS A 62 -5.26 23.20 -5.82
C LYS A 62 -5.71 22.02 -4.92
N ASN A 63 -5.11 21.97 -3.74
CA ASN A 63 -5.39 20.92 -2.75
C ASN A 63 -6.86 20.85 -2.32
N ASN A 64 -7.60 22.00 -2.35
CA ASN A 64 -9.01 22.03 -1.96
C ASN A 64 -9.87 21.12 -2.81
N TYR A 65 -9.58 20.99 -4.11
CA TYR A 65 -10.33 20.11 -5.01
C TYR A 65 -10.24 18.63 -4.56
N LEU A 66 -9.06 18.20 -4.12
CA LEU A 66 -8.90 16.83 -3.60
C LEU A 66 -9.68 16.61 -2.31
N TYR A 67 -9.70 17.61 -1.41
CA TYR A 67 -10.44 17.51 -0.15
C TYR A 67 -11.95 17.52 -0.34
N GLU A 68 -12.45 18.30 -1.28
CA GLU A 68 -13.88 18.37 -1.60
C GLU A 68 -14.38 17.09 -2.29
N ASN A 69 -13.52 16.40 -3.02
CA ASN A 69 -13.85 15.21 -3.80
C ASN A 69 -13.36 13.89 -3.17
N THR A 70 -13.03 13.87 -1.87
CA THR A 70 -12.50 12.66 -1.20
C THR A 70 -13.44 11.47 -1.26
N ILE A 71 -14.77 11.70 -1.12
CA ILE A 71 -15.77 10.63 -1.19
C ILE A 71 -15.80 10.02 -2.59
N PHE A 72 -15.69 10.85 -3.63
CA PHE A 72 -15.61 10.37 -5.01
C PHE A 72 -14.34 9.54 -5.24
N LEU A 73 -13.17 10.03 -4.80
CA LEU A 73 -11.89 9.33 -4.93
C LEU A 73 -11.89 8.00 -4.17
N TYR A 74 -12.41 8.00 -2.95
CA TYR A 74 -12.58 6.78 -2.16
C TYR A 74 -13.49 5.76 -2.84
N SER A 75 -14.65 6.20 -3.32
CA SER A 75 -15.61 5.34 -4.01
C SER A 75 -15.02 4.79 -5.31
N LEU A 76 -14.30 5.63 -6.07
CA LEU A 76 -13.56 5.20 -7.27
C LEU A 76 -12.53 4.13 -6.92
N GLY A 77 -11.76 4.32 -5.85
CA GLY A 77 -10.80 3.32 -5.36
C GLY A 77 -11.48 1.99 -5.01
N CYS A 78 -12.57 2.02 -4.27
CA CYS A 78 -13.35 0.82 -3.93
C CYS A 78 -13.93 0.12 -5.17
N ILE A 79 -14.43 0.87 -6.14
CA ILE A 79 -14.94 0.32 -7.42
C ILE A 79 -13.80 -0.33 -8.20
N LEU A 80 -12.63 0.28 -8.28
CA LEU A 80 -11.46 -0.29 -8.96
C LEU A 80 -10.99 -1.59 -8.29
N LEU A 81 -10.97 -1.65 -6.94
CA LEU A 81 -10.68 -2.88 -6.20
C LEU A 81 -11.74 -3.96 -6.46
N LEU A 82 -13.01 -3.59 -6.49
CA LEU A 82 -14.07 -4.54 -6.80
C LEU A 82 -13.95 -5.08 -8.23
N LEU A 83 -13.69 -4.22 -9.22
CA LEU A 83 -13.48 -4.63 -10.61
C LEU A 83 -12.27 -5.54 -10.78
N LEU A 84 -11.24 -5.37 -9.96
CA LEU A 84 -10.04 -6.18 -10.00
C LEU A 84 -10.32 -7.66 -9.63
N LEU A 85 -11.26 -7.91 -8.72
CA LEU A 85 -11.69 -9.28 -8.38
C LEU A 85 -12.24 -10.06 -9.60
N PHE A 86 -12.89 -9.35 -10.53
CA PHE A 86 -13.50 -9.96 -11.73
C PHE A 86 -12.56 -9.92 -12.94
N PHE A 87 -11.86 -8.81 -13.16
CA PHE A 87 -11.10 -8.54 -14.39
C PHE A 87 -9.58 -8.50 -14.17
N GLY A 88 -9.10 -8.70 -12.94
CA GLY A 88 -7.67 -8.69 -12.63
C GLY A 88 -6.91 -9.82 -13.33
N THR A 89 -5.74 -9.48 -13.87
CA THR A 89 -4.82 -10.47 -14.45
C THR A 89 -4.06 -11.20 -13.36
N PRO A 90 -4.08 -12.55 -13.32
CA PRO A 90 -3.35 -13.29 -12.32
C PRO A 90 -1.84 -13.22 -12.58
N ILE A 91 -1.10 -12.60 -11.66
CA ILE A 91 0.36 -12.56 -11.64
C ILE A 91 0.80 -13.22 -10.33
N ASN A 92 1.61 -14.27 -10.40
CA ASN A 92 2.09 -15.03 -9.22
C ASN A 92 0.96 -15.47 -8.27
N ASN A 93 -0.14 -15.98 -8.81
CA ASN A 93 -1.34 -16.40 -8.08
C ASN A 93 -2.10 -15.29 -7.34
N SER A 94 -1.81 -14.02 -7.61
CA SER A 94 -2.53 -12.87 -7.08
C SER A 94 -3.16 -12.05 -8.21
N LYS A 95 -4.42 -11.61 -8.02
CA LYS A 95 -5.14 -10.78 -8.99
C LYS A 95 -5.12 -9.31 -8.56
N CYS A 96 -3.93 -8.75 -8.32
CA CYS A 96 -3.77 -7.40 -7.77
C CYS A 96 -3.50 -6.32 -8.84
N TRP A 97 -3.49 -6.71 -10.11
CA TRP A 97 -3.01 -5.85 -11.20
C TRP A 97 -3.96 -5.82 -12.39
N PHE A 98 -4.20 -4.62 -12.93
CA PHE A 98 -4.68 -4.45 -14.28
C PHE A 98 -3.48 -4.34 -15.22
N THR A 99 -3.40 -5.20 -16.22
CA THR A 99 -2.34 -5.12 -17.23
C THR A 99 -2.79 -4.27 -18.41
N ILE A 100 -2.06 -3.20 -18.69
CA ILE A 100 -2.31 -2.31 -19.83
C ILE A 100 -1.29 -2.65 -20.90
N PRO A 101 -1.72 -3.20 -22.06
CA PRO A 101 -0.81 -3.55 -23.14
C PRO A 101 0.08 -2.37 -23.56
N GLY A 102 1.40 -2.60 -23.67
CA GLY A 102 2.38 -1.58 -24.05
C GLY A 102 2.83 -0.61 -22.95
N ILE A 103 2.02 -0.37 -21.90
CA ILE A 103 2.33 0.59 -20.83
C ILE A 103 2.85 -0.11 -19.57
N GLY A 104 2.23 -1.21 -19.18
CA GLY A 104 2.61 -1.95 -17.97
C GLY A 104 1.41 -2.38 -17.13
N SER A 105 1.62 -2.52 -15.83
CA SER A 105 0.58 -2.93 -14.87
C SER A 105 0.26 -1.79 -13.89
N PHE A 106 -1.01 -1.69 -13.54
CA PHE A 106 -1.57 -0.73 -12.60
C PHE A 106 -2.16 -1.47 -11.40
N GLN A 107 -1.81 -1.05 -10.20
CA GLN A 107 -2.31 -1.65 -8.96
C GLN A 107 -3.24 -0.66 -8.23
N PRO A 108 -4.55 -0.90 -8.19
CA PRO A 108 -5.51 -0.02 -7.52
C PRO A 108 -5.26 0.17 -6.02
N SER A 109 -4.77 -0.85 -5.32
CA SER A 109 -4.47 -0.78 -3.89
C SER A 109 -3.41 0.28 -3.53
N GLU A 110 -2.50 0.60 -4.45
CA GLU A 110 -1.50 1.67 -4.27
C GLU A 110 -2.18 3.06 -4.20
N PHE A 111 -3.14 3.31 -5.09
CA PHE A 111 -3.92 4.56 -5.09
C PHE A 111 -4.90 4.61 -3.94
N MET A 112 -5.47 3.46 -3.57
CA MET A 112 -6.40 3.38 -2.44
C MET A 112 -5.75 3.83 -1.12
N LYS A 113 -4.46 3.60 -0.91
CA LYS A 113 -3.71 4.12 0.27
C LYS A 113 -3.82 5.64 0.36
N ILE A 114 -3.66 6.34 -0.77
CA ILE A 114 -3.74 7.80 -0.83
C ILE A 114 -5.18 8.26 -0.60
N PHE A 115 -6.16 7.64 -1.26
CA PHE A 115 -7.57 7.99 -1.12
C PHE A 115 -8.08 7.76 0.29
N LEU A 116 -7.66 6.67 0.94
CA LEU A 116 -7.96 6.36 2.33
C LEU A 116 -7.38 7.41 3.27
N MET A 117 -6.12 7.80 3.08
CA MET A 117 -5.46 8.83 3.89
C MET A 117 -6.18 10.18 3.78
N LEU A 118 -6.54 10.60 2.56
CA LEU A 118 -7.30 11.84 2.32
C LEU A 118 -8.67 11.79 2.98
N THR A 119 -9.41 10.69 2.84
CA THR A 119 -10.73 10.52 3.44
C THR A 119 -10.67 10.58 4.95
N LEU A 120 -9.73 9.86 5.57
CA LEU A 120 -9.53 9.92 7.01
C LEU A 120 -9.13 11.32 7.48
N ALA A 121 -8.30 12.04 6.73
CA ALA A 121 -7.89 13.40 7.07
C ALA A 121 -9.10 14.38 7.08
N VAL A 122 -9.99 14.27 6.10
CA VAL A 122 -11.22 15.07 6.06
C VAL A 122 -12.14 14.71 7.22
N MET A 123 -12.37 13.42 7.48
CA MET A 123 -13.18 12.97 8.61
C MET A 123 -12.64 13.48 9.97
N ILE A 124 -11.31 13.43 10.17
CA ILE A 124 -10.66 13.95 11.37
C ILE A 124 -10.84 15.47 11.49
N LYS A 125 -10.69 16.20 10.40
CA LYS A 125 -10.91 17.65 10.36
C LYS A 125 -12.35 17.99 10.75
N GLU A 126 -13.33 17.33 10.15
CA GLU A 126 -14.75 17.56 10.46
C GLU A 126 -15.08 17.22 11.92
N TYR A 127 -14.57 16.09 12.41
CA TYR A 127 -14.72 15.70 13.80
C TYR A 127 -14.17 16.75 14.75
N LYS A 128 -12.97 17.29 14.52
CA LYS A 128 -12.36 18.32 15.37
C LYS A 128 -13.10 19.67 15.29
N LEU A 129 -13.71 19.99 14.17
CA LEU A 129 -14.52 21.21 14.02
C LEU A 129 -15.87 21.08 14.75
N GLN A 130 -16.47 19.89 14.68
CA GLN A 130 -17.77 19.63 15.29
C GLN A 130 -17.70 19.51 16.82
N TYR A 131 -16.65 18.84 17.33
CA TYR A 131 -16.52 18.50 18.74
C TYR A 131 -15.24 19.09 19.34
N LYS A 132 -15.38 20.17 20.11
CA LYS A 132 -14.24 20.76 20.88
C LYS A 132 -13.88 19.93 22.10
N THR A 133 -14.88 19.36 22.77
CA THR A 133 -14.76 18.51 23.97
C THR A 133 -15.64 17.27 23.79
N PRO A 134 -15.18 16.27 23.02
CA PRO A 134 -16.01 15.13 22.67
C PRO A 134 -16.32 14.26 23.89
N SER A 135 -17.57 13.79 23.96
CA SER A 135 -18.00 12.75 24.88
C SER A 135 -17.48 11.38 24.45
N LEU A 136 -17.55 10.39 25.35
CA LEU A 136 -17.15 9.01 25.03
C LEU A 136 -17.96 8.41 23.89
N LYS A 137 -19.24 8.73 23.81
CA LYS A 137 -20.13 8.24 22.77
C LYS A 137 -19.76 8.81 21.41
N GLU A 138 -19.40 10.08 21.33
CA GLU A 138 -18.99 10.74 20.08
C GLU A 138 -17.66 10.19 19.57
N GLU A 139 -16.68 9.96 20.47
CA GLU A 139 -15.43 9.30 20.12
C GLU A 139 -15.67 7.89 19.59
N PHE A 140 -16.51 7.10 20.25
CA PHE A 140 -16.84 5.74 19.83
C PHE A 140 -17.48 5.72 18.44
N ILE A 141 -18.47 6.61 18.19
CA ILE A 141 -19.13 6.71 16.89
C ILE A 141 -18.12 7.12 15.80
N PHE A 142 -17.22 8.05 16.12
CA PHE A 142 -16.16 8.47 15.18
C PHE A 142 -15.23 7.30 14.84
N ILE A 143 -14.76 6.54 15.83
CA ILE A 143 -13.92 5.34 15.63
C ILE A 143 -14.65 4.32 14.76
N LEU A 144 -15.94 4.06 15.04
CA LEU A 144 -16.71 3.09 14.26
C LEU A 144 -16.86 3.52 12.78
N LYS A 145 -17.14 4.80 12.55
CA LYS A 145 -17.25 5.36 11.17
C LYS A 145 -15.92 5.25 10.42
N THR A 146 -14.81 5.64 11.05
CA THR A 146 -13.49 5.58 10.42
C THR A 146 -13.02 4.14 10.20
N LEU A 147 -13.36 3.23 11.12
CA LEU A 147 -13.05 1.80 10.96
C LEU A 147 -13.80 1.20 9.77
N LEU A 148 -15.09 1.52 9.58
CA LEU A 148 -15.86 1.08 8.41
C LEU A 148 -15.22 1.53 7.10
N ILE A 149 -14.74 2.77 7.03
CA ILE A 149 -14.03 3.30 5.85
C ILE A 149 -12.75 2.51 5.55
N VAL A 150 -12.07 1.98 6.55
CA VAL A 150 -10.86 1.18 6.35
C VAL A 150 -11.17 -0.28 6.03
N VAL A 151 -12.18 -0.85 6.69
CA VAL A 151 -12.53 -2.27 6.55
C VAL A 151 -13.02 -2.62 5.15
N ILE A 152 -13.78 -1.72 4.50
CA ILE A 152 -14.30 -1.98 3.13
C ILE A 152 -13.16 -2.25 2.13
N PRO A 153 -12.21 -1.31 1.89
CA PRO A 153 -11.10 -1.57 0.98
C PRO A 153 -10.18 -2.68 1.48
N ALA A 154 -10.02 -2.84 2.81
CA ALA A 154 -9.22 -3.91 3.36
C ALA A 154 -9.77 -5.30 3.01
N ILE A 155 -11.09 -5.50 3.09
CA ILE A 155 -11.72 -6.77 2.69
C ILE A 155 -11.54 -7.00 1.19
N LEU A 156 -11.82 -6.00 0.35
CA LEU A 156 -11.65 -6.13 -1.10
C LEU A 156 -10.22 -6.53 -1.46
N THR A 157 -9.24 -5.80 -0.96
CA THR A 157 -7.81 -6.08 -1.20
C THR A 157 -7.36 -7.43 -0.61
N PHE A 158 -7.95 -7.84 0.52
CA PHE A 158 -7.67 -9.14 1.10
C PHE A 158 -8.17 -10.30 0.22
N LEU A 159 -9.29 -10.13 -0.46
CA LEU A 159 -9.83 -11.10 -1.43
C LEU A 159 -8.94 -11.21 -2.68
N GLU A 160 -8.16 -10.18 -3.01
CA GLU A 160 -7.19 -10.13 -4.12
C GLU A 160 -5.84 -10.80 -3.82
N PRO A 161 -5.67 -11.58 -2.77
CA PRO A 161 -4.49 -12.03 -2.02
C PRO A 161 -3.35 -10.99 -1.85
N ASP A 162 -3.67 -9.71 -1.61
CA ASP A 162 -2.69 -8.66 -1.30
C ASP A 162 -2.67 -8.31 0.20
N THR A 163 -2.12 -9.21 0.99
CA THR A 163 -1.99 -9.02 2.45
C THR A 163 -1.09 -7.83 2.81
N GLY A 164 -0.09 -7.53 1.97
CA GLY A 164 0.83 -6.41 2.20
C GLY A 164 0.10 -5.06 2.17
N ALA A 165 -0.75 -4.83 1.18
CA ALA A 165 -1.54 -3.59 1.11
C ALA A 165 -2.54 -3.46 2.26
N VAL A 166 -3.15 -4.57 2.71
CA VAL A 166 -4.04 -4.57 3.90
C VAL A 166 -3.30 -4.11 5.15
N ILE A 167 -2.09 -4.63 5.39
CA ILE A 167 -1.25 -4.20 6.52
C ILE A 167 -0.96 -2.69 6.42
N MET A 168 -0.66 -2.18 5.23
CA MET A 168 -0.44 -0.74 5.02
C MET A 168 -1.67 0.10 5.31
N TYR A 169 -2.89 -0.36 4.96
CA TYR A 169 -4.14 0.33 5.33
C TYR A 169 -4.32 0.42 6.85
N LEU A 170 -3.99 -0.65 7.57
CA LEU A 170 -4.04 -0.65 9.03
C LEU A 170 -3.01 0.31 9.63
N ILE A 171 -1.78 0.33 9.12
CA ILE A 171 -0.74 1.28 9.56
C ILE A 171 -1.20 2.72 9.33
N ILE A 172 -1.74 3.04 8.15
CA ILE A 172 -2.31 4.35 7.84
C ILE A 172 -3.42 4.69 8.83
N TYR A 173 -4.36 3.78 9.07
CA TYR A 173 -5.45 3.98 10.01
C TYR A 173 -4.95 4.31 11.42
N PHE A 174 -4.09 3.48 11.98
CA PHE A 174 -3.54 3.70 13.32
C PHE A 174 -2.78 5.03 13.42
N SER A 175 -1.96 5.36 12.41
CA SER A 175 -1.23 6.63 12.36
C SER A 175 -2.17 7.84 12.32
N MET A 176 -3.22 7.79 11.49
CA MET A 176 -4.22 8.84 11.38
C MET A 176 -5.05 8.98 12.66
N MET A 177 -5.37 7.86 13.33
CA MET A 177 -6.09 7.88 14.61
C MET A 177 -5.27 8.52 15.73
N ILE A 178 -3.95 8.33 15.77
CA ILE A 178 -3.07 9.07 16.71
C ILE A 178 -3.19 10.59 16.47
N LEU A 179 -3.18 11.03 15.21
CA LEU A 179 -3.29 12.44 14.84
C LEU A 179 -4.69 13.03 15.08
N SER A 180 -5.72 12.19 15.22
CA SER A 180 -7.09 12.64 15.44
C SER A 180 -7.28 13.31 16.80
N GLY A 181 -6.43 13.00 17.79
CA GLY A 181 -6.55 13.52 19.16
C GLY A 181 -7.61 12.82 20.01
N ILE A 182 -8.11 11.64 19.58
CA ILE A 182 -8.94 10.78 20.41
C ILE A 182 -8.17 10.33 21.64
N ARG A 183 -8.90 9.98 22.72
CA ARG A 183 -8.29 9.57 23.97
C ARG A 183 -7.49 8.28 23.80
N LEU A 184 -6.27 8.25 24.32
CA LEU A 184 -5.32 7.15 24.19
C LEU A 184 -5.92 5.78 24.57
N ARG A 185 -6.86 5.74 25.51
CA ARG A 185 -7.56 4.51 25.95
C ARG A 185 -8.26 3.77 24.79
N TRP A 186 -8.87 4.47 23.83
CA TRP A 186 -9.51 3.87 22.69
C TRP A 186 -8.50 3.23 21.76
N PHE A 187 -7.40 3.93 21.56
CA PHE A 187 -6.30 3.45 20.75
C PHE A 187 -5.67 2.19 21.36
N ILE A 188 -5.44 2.20 22.68
CA ILE A 188 -4.93 1.03 23.41
C ILE A 188 -5.94 -0.12 23.34
N ALA A 189 -7.24 0.14 23.56
CA ALA A 189 -8.27 -0.89 23.45
C ALA A 189 -8.32 -1.52 22.06
N LEU A 190 -8.29 -0.70 21.00
CA LEU A 190 -8.26 -1.19 19.63
C LEU A 190 -7.00 -2.01 19.30
N ALA A 191 -5.84 -1.54 19.75
CA ALA A 191 -4.58 -2.28 19.62
C ALA A 191 -4.62 -3.62 20.35
N LEU A 192 -5.12 -3.65 21.59
CA LEU A 192 -5.26 -4.88 22.37
C LEU A 192 -6.21 -5.87 21.71
N ILE A 193 -7.35 -5.41 21.19
CA ILE A 193 -8.30 -6.26 20.45
C ILE A 193 -7.63 -6.83 19.20
N THR A 194 -6.92 -6.00 18.44
CA THR A 194 -6.21 -6.45 17.24
C THR A 194 -5.15 -7.50 17.56
N VAL A 195 -4.35 -7.27 18.61
CA VAL A 195 -3.34 -8.22 19.08
C VAL A 195 -4.01 -9.52 19.58
N ALA A 196 -5.10 -9.43 20.34
CA ALA A 196 -5.81 -10.60 20.84
C ALA A 196 -6.36 -11.46 19.68
N ILE A 197 -6.98 -10.83 18.66
CA ILE A 197 -7.47 -11.54 17.47
C ILE A 197 -6.29 -12.18 16.71
N ALA A 198 -5.22 -11.44 16.46
CA ALA A 198 -4.05 -11.97 15.75
C ALA A 198 -3.42 -13.13 16.51
N THR A 199 -3.28 -13.02 17.82
CA THR A 199 -2.74 -14.09 18.69
C THR A 199 -3.66 -15.31 18.67
N SER A 200 -4.98 -15.14 18.75
CA SER A 200 -5.95 -16.25 18.69
C SER A 200 -5.87 -17.01 17.38
N ILE A 201 -5.76 -16.28 16.25
CA ILE A 201 -5.61 -16.88 14.92
C ILE A 201 -4.28 -17.63 14.82
N LEU A 202 -3.18 -17.05 15.31
CA LEU A 202 -1.87 -17.71 15.33
C LEU A 202 -1.86 -18.95 16.21
N LEU A 203 -2.47 -18.88 17.40
CA LEU A 203 -2.60 -20.05 18.27
C LEU A 203 -3.39 -21.17 17.59
N LEU A 204 -4.51 -20.85 16.95
CA LEU A 204 -5.29 -21.83 16.18
C LEU A 204 -4.46 -22.47 15.06
N TYR A 205 -3.68 -21.67 14.34
CA TYR A 205 -2.77 -22.17 13.31
C TYR A 205 -1.73 -23.15 13.85
N TYR A 206 -1.09 -22.83 15.00
CA TYR A 206 -0.05 -23.68 15.59
C TYR A 206 -0.59 -24.92 16.32
N LEU A 207 -1.74 -24.80 16.99
CA LEU A 207 -2.30 -25.88 17.80
C LEU A 207 -3.10 -26.91 16.97
N SER A 208 -3.73 -26.47 15.89
CA SER A 208 -4.55 -27.32 15.06
C SER A 208 -4.68 -26.80 13.64
N SER A 209 -3.72 -27.15 12.79
CA SER A 209 -3.75 -26.82 11.35
C SER A 209 -5.00 -27.36 10.65
N GLU A 210 -5.53 -28.51 11.08
CA GLU A 210 -6.77 -29.08 10.53
C GLU A 210 -8.00 -28.20 10.81
N ASN A 211 -8.17 -27.75 12.06
CA ASN A 211 -9.24 -26.83 12.44
C ASN A 211 -9.09 -25.47 11.78
N PHE A 212 -7.84 -25.00 11.65
CA PHE A 212 -7.55 -23.75 10.95
C PHE A 212 -8.01 -23.84 9.49
N ILE A 213 -7.64 -24.91 8.77
CA ILE A 213 -8.03 -25.14 7.38
C ILE A 213 -9.55 -25.29 7.26
N LYS A 214 -10.19 -25.96 8.20
CA LYS A 214 -11.66 -26.16 8.22
C LYS A 214 -12.41 -24.83 8.36
N ILE A 215 -11.89 -23.88 9.14
CA ILE A 215 -12.52 -22.57 9.42
C ILE A 215 -12.17 -21.55 8.34
N PHE A 216 -10.89 -21.41 7.99
CA PHE A 216 -10.38 -20.35 7.13
C PHE A 216 -10.05 -20.80 5.70
N GLY A 217 -10.02 -22.11 5.46
CA GLY A 217 -9.69 -22.71 4.16
C GLY A 217 -8.18 -22.82 3.90
N THR A 218 -7.82 -23.68 2.95
CA THR A 218 -6.43 -23.97 2.57
C THR A 218 -5.68 -22.74 2.04
N LYS A 219 -6.36 -21.87 1.30
CA LYS A 219 -5.73 -20.63 0.78
C LYS A 219 -5.23 -19.73 1.90
N MET A 220 -5.97 -19.64 3.01
CA MET A 220 -5.58 -18.84 4.15
C MET A 220 -4.42 -19.48 4.91
N PHE A 221 -4.42 -20.79 5.05
CA PHE A 221 -3.32 -21.54 5.65
C PHE A 221 -1.99 -21.24 4.93
N TYR A 222 -1.95 -21.35 3.60
CA TYR A 222 -0.74 -21.02 2.83
C TYR A 222 -0.31 -19.56 2.91
N ARG A 223 -1.23 -18.62 3.15
CA ARG A 223 -0.85 -17.22 3.40
C ARG A 223 -0.13 -17.04 4.73
N PHE A 224 -0.60 -17.71 5.77
CA PHE A 224 0.05 -17.72 7.07
C PHE A 224 1.41 -18.40 7.00
N ASP A 225 1.51 -19.51 6.31
CA ASP A 225 2.76 -20.25 6.10
C ASP A 225 3.81 -19.37 5.42
N ARG A 226 3.43 -18.63 4.37
CA ARG A 226 4.31 -17.67 3.69
C ARG A 226 4.81 -16.55 4.63
N ILE A 227 3.96 -16.00 5.51
CA ILE A 227 4.38 -14.98 6.49
C ILE A 227 5.40 -15.56 7.48
N LEU A 228 5.21 -16.81 7.87
CA LEU A 228 6.13 -17.51 8.78
C LEU A 228 7.44 -17.89 8.10
N GLU A 229 7.42 -18.23 6.81
CA GLU A 229 8.63 -18.43 6.01
C GLU A 229 9.48 -17.16 5.95
N TRP A 230 8.87 -15.98 5.85
CA TRP A 230 9.62 -14.71 5.95
C TRP A 230 10.39 -14.58 7.27
N LYS A 231 9.79 -15.01 8.37
CA LYS A 231 10.47 -15.02 9.68
C LYS A 231 11.64 -15.99 9.73
N LYS A 232 11.57 -17.11 9.01
CA LYS A 232 12.66 -18.10 8.90
C LYS A 232 13.77 -17.67 7.94
N GLY A 233 13.58 -16.54 7.23
CA GLY A 233 14.51 -16.09 6.20
C GLY A 233 14.52 -17.02 4.97
N SER A 234 13.52 -17.89 4.83
CA SER A 234 13.35 -18.81 3.72
C SER A 234 12.42 -18.22 2.65
N GLY A 235 12.72 -18.55 1.41
CA GLY A 235 11.98 -18.05 0.24
C GLY A 235 12.92 -17.47 -0.79
N LEU A 236 12.84 -17.96 -2.03
CA LEU A 236 13.77 -17.65 -3.11
C LEU A 236 14.05 -16.15 -3.29
N GLN A 237 13.02 -15.32 -3.19
CA GLN A 237 13.17 -13.86 -3.34
C GLN A 237 13.94 -13.23 -2.18
N LEU A 238 13.67 -13.67 -0.95
CA LEU A 238 14.33 -13.16 0.24
C LEU A 238 15.78 -13.64 0.30
N GLU A 239 16.03 -14.90 0.01
CA GLU A 239 17.38 -15.49 -0.04
C GLU A 239 18.25 -14.78 -1.08
N ASN A 240 17.72 -14.56 -2.30
CA ASN A 240 18.42 -13.82 -3.34
C ASN A 240 18.68 -12.35 -2.93
N ALA A 241 17.73 -11.70 -2.29
CA ALA A 241 17.90 -10.33 -1.80
C ALA A 241 18.98 -10.26 -0.70
N LEU A 242 18.95 -11.18 0.27
CA LEU A 242 19.96 -11.26 1.34
C LEU A 242 21.35 -11.59 0.79
N ALA A 243 21.45 -12.52 -0.17
CA ALA A 243 22.70 -12.85 -0.83
C ALA A 243 23.26 -11.65 -1.60
N SER A 244 22.39 -10.93 -2.35
CA SER A 244 22.80 -9.74 -3.10
C SER A 244 23.27 -8.60 -2.19
N ILE A 245 22.57 -8.35 -1.08
CA ILE A 245 22.95 -7.32 -0.10
C ILE A 245 24.22 -7.73 0.66
N GLY A 246 24.28 -8.99 1.12
CA GLY A 246 25.41 -9.50 1.90
C GLY A 246 26.71 -9.57 1.10
N SER A 247 26.64 -10.00 -0.17
CA SER A 247 27.81 -10.08 -1.05
C SER A 247 28.24 -8.71 -1.60
N GLY A 248 27.32 -7.74 -1.71
CA GLY A 248 27.62 -6.42 -2.28
C GLY A 248 28.49 -5.50 -1.41
N GLY A 249 28.56 -5.75 -0.10
CA GLY A 249 29.30 -4.88 0.83
C GLY A 249 28.82 -3.42 0.76
N LEU A 250 29.70 -2.46 1.08
CA LEU A 250 29.36 -1.03 1.10
C LEU A 250 29.24 -0.39 -0.29
N LEU A 251 29.95 -0.89 -1.29
CA LEU A 251 30.04 -0.29 -2.63
C LEU A 251 29.24 -1.04 -3.70
N GLY A 252 28.68 -2.19 -3.35
CA GLY A 252 27.98 -3.06 -4.29
C GLY A 252 28.95 -3.77 -5.25
N HIS A 253 28.43 -4.66 -6.08
CA HIS A 253 29.22 -5.33 -7.13
C HIS A 253 29.51 -4.47 -8.35
N GLY A 254 28.83 -3.35 -8.50
CA GLY A 254 28.91 -2.45 -9.65
C GLY A 254 27.85 -2.74 -10.73
N PHE A 255 27.79 -1.84 -11.70
CA PHE A 255 26.83 -1.91 -12.81
C PHE A 255 27.06 -3.18 -13.67
N ASN A 256 26.00 -3.89 -13.99
CA ASN A 256 26.03 -5.15 -14.77
C ASN A 256 26.90 -6.27 -14.15
N LYS A 257 27.10 -6.27 -12.84
CA LYS A 257 27.82 -7.33 -12.11
C LYS A 257 26.89 -7.84 -11.00
N THR A 258 26.01 -8.76 -11.33
CA THR A 258 25.26 -9.53 -10.33
C THR A 258 26.01 -10.81 -10.00
N PRO A 259 25.97 -11.27 -8.73
CA PRO A 259 26.52 -12.57 -8.36
C PRO A 259 25.75 -13.70 -9.03
#